data_ada9ac91985d343cd79c73836692556d
#
_entry.id   ada9ac91985d343cd79c73836692556d
#
_cell.length_a   1.000
_cell.length_b   1.000
_cell.length_c   1.000
_cell.angle_alpha   90.00
_cell.angle_beta   90.00
_cell.angle_gamma   90.00
#
_symmetry.space_group_name_H-M   'P 1'
#
loop_
_entity.id
_entity.type
_entity.pdbx_description
1 polymer ?
#
loop_
_entity_poly.entity_id
_entity_poly.type
_entity_poly.pdbx_seq_one_letter_code
_entity_poly.pdbx_strand_id
1 'polypeptide(L)'
;MASTDTKYLVFDIESVADGDLVSRLRYPGEKLSAAKAIAKYRAELLAENGKDFIPYTFQLPVSLVVAKLGRDLALQDLVALDEQQSRPHEIVKQFWAGWMKHQRPRLVSFNGRGFDIPLLELCAFRYGIAIPDWFAEDARNFDQPRYRYNTAAHFDLHEWLTNSGASRFTGGLSLAANLIGKPGKMDVAGHMVQDLWDAGKAAEIHDYCRGDVLDTYFVFLRSRVVAGEIDLKYEQSLIERAREWIEKKAETSPGLARYLAAWGDWQSPW
;
A
#
# COMPACT_ATOMS: atom_id res chain seq x y z
N MET A 1 0.99 -28.87 6.72
CA MET A 1 -0.05 -27.90 7.03
C MET A 1 0.60 -26.51 6.94
N ALA A 2 0.08 -25.61 6.11
CA ALA A 2 0.55 -24.21 6.09
C ALA A 2 0.32 -23.61 7.49
N SER A 3 1.33 -22.92 8.00
CA SER A 3 1.22 -22.21 9.29
C SER A 3 0.08 -21.19 9.19
N THR A 4 -0.91 -21.29 10.06
CA THR A 4 -2.02 -20.31 10.17
C THR A 4 -1.57 -19.02 10.84
N ASP A 5 -0.29 -18.93 11.24
CA ASP A 5 0.29 -17.81 11.96
C ASP A 5 0.80 -16.76 10.95
N THR A 6 0.09 -15.63 10.85
CA THR A 6 0.46 -14.50 10.00
C THR A 6 1.67 -13.76 10.61
N LYS A 7 2.77 -13.66 9.87
CA LYS A 7 4.01 -12.99 10.32
C LYS A 7 4.29 -11.68 9.62
N TYR A 8 3.73 -11.48 8.43
CA TYR A 8 3.88 -10.25 7.67
C TYR A 8 2.52 -9.80 7.15
N LEU A 9 2.30 -8.50 7.12
CA LEU A 9 1.22 -7.84 6.40
C LEU A 9 1.87 -6.94 5.33
N VAL A 10 1.77 -7.35 4.08
CA VAL A 10 2.14 -6.50 2.95
C VAL A 10 0.92 -5.67 2.60
N PHE A 11 1.04 -4.36 2.49
CA PHE A 11 -0.12 -3.50 2.28
C PHE A 11 0.20 -2.30 1.40
N ASP A 12 -0.86 -1.77 0.80
CA ASP A 12 -0.85 -0.53 0.03
C ASP A 12 -2.19 0.19 0.18
N ILE A 13 -2.20 1.51 -0.05
CA ILE A 13 -3.37 2.37 0.11
C ILE A 13 -3.60 3.21 -1.14
N GLU A 14 -4.85 3.24 -1.60
CA GLU A 14 -5.32 4.24 -2.53
C GLU A 14 -6.16 5.29 -1.81
N SER A 15 -5.94 6.54 -2.16
CA SER A 15 -6.57 7.67 -1.48
C SER A 15 -7.07 8.73 -2.44
N VAL A 16 -8.05 9.51 -1.97
CA VAL A 16 -8.63 10.64 -2.69
C VAL A 16 -8.58 11.90 -1.85
N ALA A 17 -8.61 13.06 -2.50
CA ALA A 17 -8.63 14.33 -1.79
C ALA A 17 -9.95 14.54 -1.03
N ASP A 18 -9.87 14.97 0.23
CA ASP A 18 -11.00 15.47 1.00
C ASP A 18 -11.34 16.91 0.56
N GLY A 19 -12.19 17.01 -0.45
CA GLY A 19 -12.53 18.31 -1.04
C GLY A 19 -13.26 19.25 -0.07
N ASP A 20 -14.00 18.72 0.91
CA ASP A 20 -14.64 19.55 1.95
C ASP A 20 -13.60 20.12 2.91
N LEU A 21 -12.59 19.34 3.28
CA LEU A 21 -11.48 19.82 4.09
C LEU A 21 -10.65 20.86 3.33
N VAL A 22 -10.36 20.61 2.05
CA VAL A 22 -9.66 21.57 1.17
C VAL A 22 -10.45 22.87 1.08
N SER A 23 -11.77 22.82 0.79
CA SER A 23 -12.63 23.99 0.69
C SER A 23 -12.60 24.80 1.98
N ARG A 24 -12.78 24.14 3.12
CA ARG A 24 -12.85 24.78 4.43
C ARG A 24 -11.53 25.43 4.87
N LEU A 25 -10.40 24.79 4.62
CA LEU A 25 -9.10 25.25 5.16
C LEU A 25 -8.30 26.11 4.17
N ARG A 26 -8.40 25.82 2.87
CA ARG A 26 -7.65 26.58 1.85
C ARG A 26 -8.45 27.76 1.32
N TYR A 27 -9.78 27.67 1.30
CA TYR A 27 -10.67 28.67 0.67
C TYR A 27 -11.84 29.07 1.58
N PRO A 28 -11.62 29.47 2.85
CA PRO A 28 -12.69 29.62 3.84
C PRO A 28 -13.74 30.66 3.48
N GLY A 29 -13.42 31.60 2.57
CA GLY A 29 -14.34 32.67 2.14
C GLY A 29 -15.06 32.41 0.81
N GLU A 30 -14.70 31.35 0.07
CA GLU A 30 -15.12 31.20 -1.34
C GLU A 30 -16.34 30.29 -1.54
N LYS A 31 -16.81 29.57 -0.51
CA LYS A 31 -17.96 28.63 -0.58
C LYS A 31 -17.87 27.66 -1.79
N LEU A 32 -16.68 27.14 -2.06
CA LEU A 32 -16.46 26.19 -3.15
C LEU A 32 -17.09 24.83 -2.82
N SER A 33 -17.64 24.15 -3.83
CA SER A 33 -17.93 22.72 -3.72
C SER A 33 -16.64 21.91 -3.61
N ALA A 34 -16.72 20.70 -3.04
CA ALA A 34 -15.58 19.79 -2.89
C ALA A 34 -14.77 19.64 -4.19
N ALA A 35 -15.46 19.33 -5.30
CA ALA A 35 -14.80 19.18 -6.61
C ALA A 35 -14.10 20.47 -7.10
N LYS A 36 -14.73 21.63 -6.92
CA LYS A 36 -14.11 22.92 -7.30
C LYS A 36 -12.90 23.25 -6.43
N ALA A 37 -12.95 22.94 -5.15
CA ALA A 37 -11.83 23.14 -4.22
C ALA A 37 -10.64 22.24 -4.58
N ILE A 38 -10.88 20.96 -4.88
CA ILE A 38 -9.86 20.02 -5.36
C ILE A 38 -9.22 20.54 -6.66
N ALA A 39 -10.03 20.88 -7.65
CA ALA A 39 -9.53 21.36 -8.95
C ALA A 39 -8.68 22.63 -8.81
N LYS A 40 -9.14 23.59 -7.99
CA LYS A 40 -8.39 24.83 -7.73
C LYS A 40 -7.07 24.54 -7.03
N TYR A 41 -7.05 23.69 -6.00
CA TYR A 41 -5.82 23.37 -5.26
C TYR A 41 -4.82 22.60 -6.12
N ARG A 42 -5.27 21.66 -6.96
CA ARG A 42 -4.42 20.98 -7.94
C ARG A 42 -3.78 21.95 -8.93
N ALA A 43 -4.54 22.92 -9.42
CA ALA A 43 -4.00 23.96 -10.34
C ALA A 43 -2.96 24.85 -9.65
N GLU A 44 -3.17 25.23 -8.39
CA GLU A 44 -2.18 26.00 -7.60
C GLU A 44 -0.90 25.19 -7.41
N LEU A 45 -1.00 23.93 -6.98
CA LEU A 45 0.15 23.04 -6.79
C LEU A 45 0.93 22.81 -8.08
N LEU A 46 0.22 22.64 -9.20
CA LEU A 46 0.84 22.49 -10.51
C LEU A 46 1.64 23.76 -10.91
N ALA A 47 1.06 24.94 -10.67
CA ALA A 47 1.72 26.21 -10.94
C ALA A 47 2.93 26.48 -10.02
N GLU A 48 2.85 26.08 -8.75
CA GLU A 48 3.89 26.32 -7.75
C GLU A 48 5.09 25.37 -7.88
N ASN A 49 4.85 24.09 -8.13
CA ASN A 49 5.88 23.05 -8.02
C ASN A 49 5.92 22.03 -9.18
N GLY A 50 5.10 22.24 -10.22
CA GLY A 50 5.02 21.36 -11.39
C GLY A 50 4.33 20.00 -11.15
N LYS A 51 3.66 19.82 -10.01
CA LYS A 51 2.92 18.61 -9.66
C LYS A 51 1.58 18.98 -9.04
N ASP A 52 0.52 18.31 -9.47
CA ASP A 52 -0.83 18.57 -9.00
C ASP A 52 -1.27 17.64 -7.85
N PHE A 53 -0.33 16.87 -7.28
CA PHE A 53 -0.63 15.91 -6.22
C PHE A 53 -0.93 16.61 -4.89
N ILE A 54 -2.15 16.47 -4.41
CA ILE A 54 -2.60 17.02 -3.12
C ILE A 54 -1.92 16.25 -1.98
N PRO A 55 -1.30 16.92 -0.99
CA PRO A 55 -0.62 16.26 0.12
C PRO A 55 -1.53 15.30 0.90
N TYR A 56 -0.94 14.22 1.45
CA TYR A 56 -1.66 13.21 2.23
C TYR A 56 -2.49 13.79 3.39
N THR A 57 -2.09 14.95 3.90
CA THR A 57 -2.81 15.67 4.98
C THR A 57 -4.21 16.13 4.60
N PHE A 58 -4.52 16.16 3.32
CA PHE A 58 -5.84 16.44 2.76
C PHE A 58 -6.44 15.24 2.04
N GLN A 59 -6.00 14.02 2.35
CA GLN A 59 -6.51 12.83 1.69
C GLN A 59 -7.25 11.90 2.63
N LEU A 60 -8.06 11.03 2.05
CA LEU A 60 -8.82 9.97 2.72
C LEU A 60 -8.54 8.64 2.03
N PRO A 61 -8.25 7.56 2.77
CA PRO A 61 -8.10 6.23 2.18
C PRO A 61 -9.45 5.73 1.67
N VAL A 62 -9.51 5.27 0.42
CA VAL A 62 -10.71 4.70 -0.22
C VAL A 62 -10.53 3.24 -0.59
N SER A 63 -9.29 2.76 -0.65
CA SER A 63 -8.93 1.36 -0.75
C SER A 63 -7.71 1.09 0.13
N LEU A 64 -7.73 0.00 0.86
CA LEU A 64 -6.57 -0.56 1.54
C LEU A 64 -6.60 -2.07 1.36
N VAL A 65 -5.57 -2.60 0.74
CA VAL A 65 -5.42 -4.03 0.53
C VAL A 65 -4.27 -4.55 1.38
N VAL A 66 -4.47 -5.74 1.95
CA VAL A 66 -3.48 -6.42 2.79
C VAL A 66 -3.26 -7.83 2.29
N ALA A 67 -2.04 -8.19 1.93
CA ALA A 67 -1.61 -9.57 1.77
C ALA A 67 -1.06 -10.10 3.10
N LYS A 68 -1.58 -11.24 3.53
CA LYS A 68 -1.13 -11.95 4.74
C LYS A 68 -0.11 -13.00 4.34
N LEU A 69 1.05 -12.99 4.98
CA LEU A 69 2.09 -13.98 4.75
C LEU A 69 2.41 -14.77 6.01
N GLY A 70 2.69 -16.06 5.84
CA GLY A 70 3.19 -16.92 6.89
C GLY A 70 4.65 -16.66 7.25
N ARG A 71 5.15 -17.40 8.23
CA ARG A 71 6.57 -17.40 8.62
C ARG A 71 7.47 -17.87 7.46
N ASP A 72 6.94 -18.72 6.60
CA ASP A 72 7.56 -19.25 5.39
C ASP A 72 7.50 -18.28 4.20
N LEU A 73 7.04 -17.04 4.42
CA LEU A 73 6.83 -16.00 3.41
C LEU A 73 5.75 -16.34 2.36
N ALA A 74 5.03 -17.46 2.50
CA ALA A 74 3.98 -17.83 1.56
C ALA A 74 2.76 -16.92 1.71
N LEU A 75 2.17 -16.55 0.58
CA LEU A 75 0.90 -15.82 0.50
C LEU A 75 -0.22 -16.71 1.05
N GLN A 76 -0.92 -16.23 2.08
CA GLN A 76 -2.05 -16.91 2.73
C GLN A 76 -3.39 -16.33 2.28
N ASP A 77 -3.44 -14.99 2.15
CA ASP A 77 -4.68 -14.28 1.84
C ASP A 77 -4.39 -12.89 1.27
N LEU A 78 -5.35 -12.32 0.54
CA LEU A 78 -5.31 -10.97 -0.02
C LEU A 78 -6.68 -10.32 0.20
N VAL A 79 -6.75 -9.33 1.07
CA VAL A 79 -8.01 -8.78 1.58
C VAL A 79 -8.06 -7.28 1.31
N ALA A 80 -9.11 -6.80 0.65
CA ALA A 80 -9.46 -5.39 0.61
C ALA A 80 -10.35 -5.07 1.83
N LEU A 81 -9.98 -4.06 2.61
CA LEU A 81 -10.70 -3.67 3.81
C LEU A 81 -11.89 -2.80 3.46
N ASP A 82 -13.05 -3.06 4.09
CA ASP A 82 -14.33 -2.39 3.83
C ASP A 82 -14.69 -2.25 2.33
N GLU A 83 -14.35 -3.28 1.54
CA GLU A 83 -14.40 -3.28 0.08
C GLU A 83 -15.76 -2.85 -0.52
N GLN A 84 -16.85 -3.21 0.15
CA GLN A 84 -18.20 -2.91 -0.35
C GLN A 84 -18.59 -1.44 -0.21
N GLN A 85 -18.02 -0.73 0.76
CA GLN A 85 -18.46 0.63 1.12
C GLN A 85 -17.32 1.66 1.09
N SER A 86 -16.07 1.24 1.14
CA SER A 86 -14.87 2.11 1.08
C SER A 86 -14.92 3.29 2.07
N ARG A 87 -15.40 3.04 3.29
CA ARG A 87 -15.51 4.08 4.33
C ARG A 87 -14.17 4.32 5.00
N PRO A 88 -13.59 5.52 4.91
CA PRO A 88 -12.26 5.81 5.44
C PRO A 88 -12.06 5.42 6.90
N HIS A 89 -13.04 5.69 7.78
CA HIS A 89 -12.97 5.37 9.19
C HIS A 89 -12.99 3.85 9.47
N GLU A 90 -13.76 3.07 8.68
CA GLU A 90 -13.80 1.61 8.83
C GLU A 90 -12.54 0.96 8.25
N ILE A 91 -12.01 1.44 7.13
CA ILE A 91 -10.74 0.99 6.56
C ILE A 91 -9.62 1.12 7.61
N VAL A 92 -9.47 2.31 8.21
CA VAL A 92 -8.43 2.57 9.21
C VAL A 92 -8.63 1.71 10.46
N LYS A 93 -9.87 1.62 10.96
CA LYS A 93 -10.21 0.78 12.12
C LYS A 93 -9.92 -0.69 11.87
N GLN A 94 -10.32 -1.22 10.71
CA GLN A 94 -10.08 -2.61 10.33
C GLN A 94 -8.58 -2.92 10.16
N PHE A 95 -7.80 -1.99 9.61
CA PHE A 95 -6.35 -2.16 9.47
C PHE A 95 -5.68 -2.34 10.83
N TRP A 96 -5.88 -1.41 11.75
CA TRP A 96 -5.25 -1.47 13.08
C TRP A 96 -5.78 -2.63 13.92
N ALA A 97 -7.08 -2.91 13.86
CA ALA A 97 -7.66 -4.08 14.52
C ALA A 97 -7.10 -5.41 13.96
N GLY A 98 -6.92 -5.49 12.64
CA GLY A 98 -6.30 -6.63 11.97
C GLY A 98 -4.85 -6.83 12.38
N TRP A 99 -4.06 -5.76 12.43
CA TRP A 99 -2.68 -5.80 12.90
C TRP A 99 -2.57 -6.30 14.33
N MET A 100 -3.43 -5.84 15.24
CA MET A 100 -3.50 -6.34 16.62
C MET A 100 -3.96 -7.79 16.69
N LYS A 101 -5.01 -8.15 15.95
CA LYS A 101 -5.56 -9.52 15.92
C LYS A 101 -4.51 -10.56 15.52
N HIS A 102 -3.65 -10.23 14.59
CA HIS A 102 -2.55 -11.09 14.14
C HIS A 102 -1.27 -10.95 14.98
N GLN A 103 -1.36 -10.37 16.21
CA GLN A 103 -0.24 -10.23 17.15
C GLN A 103 0.88 -9.33 16.63
N ARG A 104 0.51 -8.24 15.97
CA ARG A 104 1.42 -7.21 15.46
C ARG A 104 2.48 -7.77 14.50
N PRO A 105 2.07 -8.41 13.39
CA PRO A 105 3.01 -8.89 12.39
C PRO A 105 3.81 -7.74 11.81
N ARG A 106 4.97 -8.05 11.26
CA ARG A 106 5.80 -7.06 10.57
C ARG A 106 5.03 -6.48 9.39
N LEU A 107 4.89 -5.17 9.36
CA LEU A 107 4.34 -4.45 8.21
C LEU A 107 5.37 -4.41 7.08
N VAL A 108 4.92 -4.54 5.85
CA VAL A 108 5.74 -4.40 4.64
C VAL A 108 5.00 -3.50 3.65
N SER A 109 5.70 -2.51 3.11
CA SER A 109 5.13 -1.58 2.13
C SER A 109 6.18 -1.09 1.15
N PHE A 110 5.77 -0.37 0.12
CA PHE A 110 6.66 0.37 -0.76
C PHE A 110 6.42 1.88 -0.59
N ASN A 111 7.34 2.60 0.05
CA ASN A 111 7.24 4.01 0.42
C ASN A 111 6.12 4.33 1.44
N GLY A 112 5.63 3.32 2.16
CA GLY A 112 4.54 3.50 3.13
C GLY A 112 4.92 4.35 4.34
N ARG A 113 6.20 4.47 4.68
CA ARG A 113 6.67 5.42 5.70
C ARG A 113 6.49 6.87 5.26
N GLY A 114 6.56 7.13 3.97
CA GLY A 114 6.41 8.46 3.40
C GLY A 114 4.95 8.86 3.14
N PHE A 115 4.02 7.90 3.06
CA PHE A 115 2.65 8.17 2.68
C PHE A 115 1.61 7.38 3.47
N ASP A 116 1.60 6.06 3.37
CA ASP A 116 0.53 5.19 3.88
C ASP A 116 0.37 5.27 5.40
N ILE A 117 1.46 5.08 6.12
CA ILE A 117 1.45 5.13 7.59
C ILE A 117 1.07 6.53 8.10
N PRO A 118 1.67 7.63 7.62
CA PRO A 118 1.22 8.98 7.98
C PRO A 118 -0.27 9.23 7.71
N LEU A 119 -0.81 8.73 6.60
CA LEU A 119 -2.24 8.84 6.29
C LEU A 119 -3.10 8.06 7.28
N LEU A 120 -2.71 6.80 7.61
CA LEU A 120 -3.41 5.97 8.60
C LEU A 120 -3.37 6.58 10.00
N GLU A 121 -2.23 7.13 10.42
CA GLU A 121 -2.08 7.83 11.71
C GLU A 121 -2.96 9.09 11.77
N LEU A 122 -2.94 9.89 10.70
CA LEU A 122 -3.75 11.11 10.62
C LEU A 122 -5.25 10.80 10.63
N CYS A 123 -5.66 9.74 9.92
CA CYS A 123 -7.04 9.30 9.94
C CYS A 123 -7.44 8.69 11.30
N ALA A 124 -6.55 7.97 11.98
CA ALA A 124 -6.79 7.51 13.35
C ALA A 124 -7.00 8.70 14.30
N PHE A 125 -6.17 9.75 14.19
CA PHE A 125 -6.34 11.01 14.92
C PHE A 125 -7.69 11.68 14.60
N ARG A 126 -8.04 11.78 13.32
CA ARG A 126 -9.30 12.40 12.86
C ARG A 126 -10.55 11.70 13.42
N TYR A 127 -10.53 10.36 13.45
CA TYR A 127 -11.69 9.54 13.83
C TYR A 127 -11.66 9.08 15.29
N GLY A 128 -10.65 9.48 16.08
CA GLY A 128 -10.53 9.07 17.47
C GLY A 128 -10.28 7.58 17.65
N ILE A 129 -9.55 6.94 16.72
CA ILE A 129 -9.21 5.51 16.78
C ILE A 129 -7.94 5.34 17.60
N ALA A 130 -8.05 4.67 18.76
CA ALA A 130 -6.90 4.39 19.61
C ALA A 130 -6.00 3.30 19.00
N ILE A 131 -4.70 3.60 18.91
CA ILE A 131 -3.66 2.70 18.39
C ILE A 131 -2.44 2.67 19.32
N PRO A 132 -2.64 2.38 20.64
CA PRO A 132 -1.58 2.52 21.65
C PRO A 132 -0.37 1.63 21.37
N ASP A 133 -0.58 0.41 20.89
CA ASP A 133 0.50 -0.53 20.58
C ASP A 133 1.39 -0.08 19.41
N TRP A 134 0.88 0.78 18.51
CA TRP A 134 1.67 1.36 17.44
C TRP A 134 2.59 2.46 17.96
N PHE A 135 2.08 3.33 18.82
CA PHE A 135 2.89 4.40 19.44
C PHE A 135 3.80 3.84 20.52
N ALA A 136 3.32 2.89 21.35
CA ALA A 136 4.05 2.23 22.42
C ALA A 136 4.90 3.23 23.26
N GLU A 137 4.27 4.31 23.74
CA GLU A 137 4.95 5.47 24.36
C GLU A 137 5.77 5.09 25.58
N ASP A 138 5.41 4.01 26.29
CA ASP A 138 6.14 3.47 27.42
C ASP A 138 7.41 2.69 27.03
N ALA A 139 7.57 2.34 25.73
CA ALA A 139 8.74 1.66 25.23
C ALA A 139 9.86 2.66 24.90
N ARG A 140 11.12 2.16 24.89
CA ARG A 140 12.24 2.97 24.40
C ARG A 140 12.00 3.34 22.93
N ASN A 141 12.43 4.54 22.51
CA ASN A 141 12.14 5.07 21.17
C ASN A 141 12.41 4.09 20.04
N PHE A 142 13.53 3.38 20.06
CA PHE A 142 13.91 2.43 19.00
C PHE A 142 13.16 1.09 19.08
N ASP A 143 12.47 0.79 20.19
CA ASP A 143 11.62 -0.40 20.34
C ASP A 143 10.17 -0.12 19.90
N GLN A 144 9.78 1.16 19.78
CA GLN A 144 8.44 1.53 19.35
C GLN A 144 8.21 1.09 17.88
N PRO A 145 7.07 0.46 17.54
CA PRO A 145 6.76 0.09 16.15
C PRO A 145 6.79 1.29 15.19
N ARG A 146 6.35 2.44 15.65
CA ARG A 146 6.33 3.69 14.89
C ARG A 146 7.74 4.25 14.60
N TYR A 147 8.76 3.85 15.37
CA TYR A 147 10.10 4.41 15.19
C TYR A 147 10.63 4.16 13.79
N ARG A 148 11.07 5.24 13.12
CA ARG A 148 11.47 5.22 11.71
C ARG A 148 12.43 4.09 11.34
N TYR A 149 13.39 3.81 12.21
CA TYR A 149 14.42 2.80 11.94
C TYR A 149 14.11 1.43 12.54
N ASN A 150 12.91 1.24 13.12
CA ASN A 150 12.46 -0.08 13.57
C ASN A 150 11.96 -0.91 12.39
N THR A 151 12.90 -1.44 11.60
CA THR A 151 12.57 -2.28 10.45
C THR A 151 11.97 -3.64 10.84
N ALA A 152 12.06 -4.05 12.11
CA ALA A 152 11.43 -5.25 12.62
C ALA A 152 9.90 -5.09 12.73
N ALA A 153 9.40 -3.88 12.99
CA ALA A 153 7.98 -3.57 13.02
C ALA A 153 7.43 -3.20 11.63
N HIS A 154 8.17 -2.37 10.88
CA HIS A 154 7.76 -1.96 9.53
C HIS A 154 8.97 -1.95 8.58
N PHE A 155 8.90 -2.76 7.54
CA PHE A 155 9.89 -2.86 6.49
C PHE A 155 9.41 -2.13 5.24
N ASP A 156 9.99 -0.95 4.99
CA ASP A 156 9.70 -0.16 3.80
C ASP A 156 10.71 -0.49 2.70
N LEU A 157 10.23 -1.05 1.61
CA LEU A 157 11.05 -1.49 0.48
C LEU A 157 11.72 -0.32 -0.25
N HIS A 158 11.07 0.84 -0.32
CA HIS A 158 11.68 2.02 -0.91
C HIS A 158 12.87 2.51 -0.07
N GLU A 159 12.72 2.56 1.26
CA GLU A 159 13.84 2.91 2.15
C GLU A 159 14.97 1.88 2.05
N TRP A 160 14.63 0.58 1.97
CA TRP A 160 15.62 -0.47 1.80
C TRP A 160 16.39 -0.35 0.49
N LEU A 161 15.70 -0.11 -0.64
CA LEU A 161 16.32 0.06 -1.96
C LEU A 161 17.16 1.34 -2.08
N THR A 162 16.84 2.37 -1.28
CA THR A 162 17.52 3.67 -1.31
C THR A 162 18.55 3.84 -0.20
N ASN A 163 18.80 2.81 0.61
CA ASN A 163 19.62 2.92 1.81
C ASN A 163 19.14 4.07 2.71
N SER A 164 17.86 4.01 3.11
CA SER A 164 17.19 5.01 3.96
C SER A 164 17.18 6.43 3.35
N GLY A 165 17.07 6.53 2.02
CA GLY A 165 17.00 7.79 1.29
C GLY A 165 18.37 8.38 0.88
N ALA A 166 19.47 7.63 1.05
CA ALA A 166 20.80 8.05 0.62
C ALA A 166 20.93 8.15 -0.92
N SER A 167 20.10 7.37 -1.66
CA SER A 167 20.00 7.46 -3.11
C SER A 167 18.57 7.78 -3.55
N ARG A 168 18.41 8.25 -4.80
CA ARG A 168 17.08 8.43 -5.40
C ARG A 168 16.69 7.19 -6.18
N PHE A 169 15.47 6.70 -5.97
CA PHE A 169 14.89 5.60 -6.72
C PHE A 169 13.79 6.13 -7.64
N THR A 170 14.12 6.26 -8.94
CA THR A 170 13.18 6.74 -9.96
C THR A 170 12.45 5.55 -10.58
N GLY A 171 11.13 5.65 -10.78
CA GLY A 171 10.29 4.59 -11.33
C GLY A 171 9.44 3.85 -10.30
N GLY A 172 9.73 4.02 -9.01
CA GLY A 172 8.89 3.51 -7.92
C GLY A 172 8.67 1.99 -7.95
N LEU A 173 7.55 1.55 -7.38
CA LEU A 173 7.18 0.13 -7.32
C LEU A 173 7.12 -0.51 -8.72
N SER A 174 6.63 0.22 -9.71
CA SER A 174 6.54 -0.29 -11.08
C SER A 174 7.90 -0.71 -11.64
N LEU A 175 8.95 0.10 -11.43
CA LEU A 175 10.30 -0.28 -11.84
C LEU A 175 10.79 -1.51 -11.06
N ALA A 176 10.63 -1.51 -9.74
CA ALA A 176 11.10 -2.63 -8.91
C ALA A 176 10.42 -3.96 -9.31
N ALA A 177 9.12 -3.95 -9.57
CA ALA A 177 8.36 -5.10 -10.03
C ALA A 177 8.81 -5.59 -11.41
N ASN A 178 8.97 -4.68 -12.37
CA ASN A 178 9.41 -5.02 -13.72
C ASN A 178 10.82 -5.62 -13.75
N LEU A 179 11.74 -5.20 -12.89
CA LEU A 179 13.08 -5.79 -12.78
C LEU A 179 13.06 -7.30 -12.43
N ILE A 180 11.97 -7.76 -11.84
CA ILE A 180 11.77 -9.16 -11.45
C ILE A 180 10.65 -9.84 -12.26
N GLY A 181 10.28 -9.28 -13.42
CA GLY A 181 9.29 -9.85 -14.33
C GLY A 181 7.85 -9.79 -13.79
N LYS A 182 7.52 -8.85 -12.90
CA LYS A 182 6.15 -8.66 -12.43
C LYS A 182 5.51 -7.47 -13.16
N PRO A 183 4.16 -7.41 -13.23
CA PRO A 183 3.47 -6.45 -14.09
C PRO A 183 3.85 -4.98 -13.83
N GLY A 184 4.01 -4.59 -12.57
CA GLY A 184 4.13 -3.18 -12.23
C GLY A 184 2.82 -2.44 -12.52
N LYS A 185 2.91 -1.16 -12.86
CA LYS A 185 1.74 -0.38 -13.26
C LYS A 185 1.14 -0.90 -14.55
N MET A 186 -0.13 -1.27 -14.47
CA MET A 186 -0.97 -1.63 -15.61
C MET A 186 -1.73 -0.38 -16.12
N ASP A 187 -3.04 -0.52 -16.40
CA ASP A 187 -3.87 0.52 -17.02
C ASP A 187 -4.20 1.70 -16.11
N VAL A 188 -4.14 1.53 -14.79
CA VAL A 188 -4.44 2.56 -13.79
C VAL A 188 -3.15 3.10 -13.19
N ALA A 189 -3.10 4.39 -12.97
CA ALA A 189 -2.02 5.06 -12.27
C ALA A 189 -2.59 5.88 -11.09
N GLY A 190 -1.82 6.08 -10.03
CA GLY A 190 -2.29 6.75 -8.81
C GLY A 190 -2.97 8.11 -9.03
N HIS A 191 -2.59 8.85 -10.09
CA HIS A 191 -3.25 10.12 -10.43
C HIS A 191 -4.68 9.95 -10.98
N MET A 192 -5.06 8.74 -11.41
CA MET A 192 -6.41 8.41 -11.93
C MET A 192 -7.37 7.99 -10.81
N VAL A 193 -6.89 7.72 -9.60
CA VAL A 193 -7.71 7.21 -8.49
C VAL A 193 -8.83 8.19 -8.14
N GLN A 194 -8.56 9.51 -8.16
CA GLN A 194 -9.58 10.52 -7.93
C GLN A 194 -10.69 10.46 -8.98
N ASP A 195 -10.33 10.35 -10.25
CA ASP A 195 -11.31 10.32 -11.36
C ASP A 195 -12.15 9.03 -11.32
N LEU A 196 -11.55 7.89 -10.98
CA LEU A 196 -12.28 6.63 -10.77
C LEU A 196 -13.24 6.72 -9.59
N TRP A 197 -12.82 7.33 -8.50
CA TRP A 197 -13.67 7.55 -7.33
C TRP A 197 -14.86 8.43 -7.65
N ASP A 198 -14.62 9.56 -8.31
CA ASP A 198 -15.67 10.50 -8.72
C ASP A 198 -16.66 9.88 -9.73
N ALA A 199 -16.20 8.90 -10.52
CA ALA A 199 -17.02 8.10 -11.42
C ALA A 199 -17.74 6.92 -10.73
N GLY A 200 -17.59 6.71 -9.41
CA GLY A 200 -18.21 5.61 -8.68
C GLY A 200 -17.58 4.23 -8.95
N LYS A 201 -16.35 4.18 -9.43
CA LYS A 201 -15.63 2.97 -9.85
C LYS A 201 -14.71 2.40 -8.76
N ALA A 202 -15.19 2.32 -7.52
CA ALA A 202 -14.40 1.84 -6.38
C ALA A 202 -13.81 0.44 -6.60
N ALA A 203 -14.50 -0.44 -7.31
CA ALA A 203 -14.00 -1.79 -7.61
C ALA A 203 -12.71 -1.76 -8.47
N GLU A 204 -12.60 -0.82 -9.43
CA GLU A 204 -11.37 -0.65 -10.23
C GLU A 204 -10.20 -0.16 -9.37
N ILE A 205 -10.47 0.68 -8.35
CA ILE A 205 -9.48 1.15 -7.39
C ILE A 205 -8.99 -0.01 -6.51
N HIS A 206 -9.91 -0.87 -6.01
CA HIS A 206 -9.52 -2.05 -5.23
C HIS A 206 -8.69 -3.04 -6.06
N ASP A 207 -9.04 -3.24 -7.33
CA ASP A 207 -8.28 -4.12 -8.22
C ASP A 207 -6.87 -3.57 -8.49
N TYR A 208 -6.74 -2.24 -8.66
CA TYR A 208 -5.45 -1.59 -8.79
C TYR A 208 -4.60 -1.77 -7.53
N CYS A 209 -5.14 -1.46 -6.36
CA CYS A 209 -4.46 -1.63 -5.07
C CYS A 209 -4.05 -3.10 -4.82
N ARG A 210 -4.85 -4.10 -5.24
CA ARG A 210 -4.46 -5.53 -5.19
C ARG A 210 -3.22 -5.81 -6.04
N GLY A 211 -3.12 -5.22 -7.22
CA GLY A 211 -1.95 -5.34 -8.09
C GLY A 211 -0.70 -4.78 -7.41
N ASP A 212 -0.78 -3.58 -6.85
CA ASP A 212 0.35 -2.93 -6.17
C ASP A 212 0.78 -3.71 -4.91
N VAL A 213 -0.15 -4.30 -4.15
CA VAL A 213 0.18 -5.18 -3.02
C VAL A 213 0.87 -6.47 -3.47
N LEU A 214 0.44 -7.08 -4.57
CA LEU A 214 1.11 -8.27 -5.12
C LEU A 214 2.51 -7.94 -5.64
N ASP A 215 2.68 -6.84 -6.34
CA ASP A 215 4.01 -6.37 -6.78
C ASP A 215 4.93 -6.10 -5.58
N THR A 216 4.41 -5.45 -4.54
CA THR A 216 5.13 -5.21 -3.28
C THR A 216 5.53 -6.52 -2.62
N TYR A 217 4.66 -7.54 -2.63
CA TYR A 217 4.98 -8.88 -2.13
C TYR A 217 6.13 -9.53 -2.90
N PHE A 218 6.11 -9.52 -4.22
CA PHE A 218 7.19 -10.13 -5.00
C PHE A 218 8.51 -9.38 -4.88
N VAL A 219 8.49 -8.05 -4.82
CA VAL A 219 9.68 -7.22 -4.52
C VAL A 219 10.20 -7.53 -3.12
N PHE A 220 9.31 -7.76 -2.14
CA PHE A 220 9.70 -8.20 -0.80
C PHE A 220 10.41 -9.55 -0.83
N LEU A 221 9.90 -10.55 -1.53
CA LEU A 221 10.57 -11.84 -1.67
C LEU A 221 11.99 -11.69 -2.26
N ARG A 222 12.16 -10.92 -3.33
CA ARG A 222 13.47 -10.67 -3.94
C ARG A 222 14.40 -9.94 -2.95
N SER A 223 13.89 -9.05 -2.15
CA SER A 223 14.69 -8.39 -1.11
C SER A 223 15.22 -9.38 -0.07
N ARG A 224 14.47 -10.46 0.23
CA ARG A 224 14.93 -11.53 1.14
C ARG A 224 16.00 -12.40 0.51
N VAL A 225 15.96 -12.62 -0.82
CA VAL A 225 17.06 -13.28 -1.54
C VAL A 225 18.34 -12.44 -1.45
N VAL A 226 18.25 -11.13 -1.73
CA VAL A 226 19.42 -10.22 -1.65
C VAL A 226 19.99 -10.15 -0.24
N ALA A 227 19.14 -10.23 0.78
CA ALA A 227 19.55 -10.26 2.19
C ALA A 227 20.12 -11.64 2.62
N GLY A 228 20.07 -12.67 1.77
CA GLY A 228 20.52 -14.03 2.09
C GLY A 228 19.61 -14.80 3.07
N GLU A 229 18.38 -14.33 3.28
CA GLU A 229 17.41 -15.02 4.15
C GLU A 229 16.76 -16.22 3.47
N ILE A 230 16.61 -16.18 2.13
CA ILE A 230 16.15 -17.27 1.29
C ILE A 230 17.02 -17.35 0.03
N ASP A 231 17.05 -18.50 -0.64
CA ASP A 231 17.69 -18.63 -1.94
C ASP A 231 16.71 -18.39 -3.11
N LEU A 232 17.26 -18.25 -4.31
CA LEU A 232 16.47 -18.05 -5.54
C LEU A 232 15.50 -19.20 -5.81
N LYS A 233 15.89 -20.44 -5.51
CA LYS A 233 15.04 -21.60 -5.72
C LYS A 233 13.81 -21.56 -4.84
N TYR A 234 13.98 -21.16 -3.59
CA TYR A 234 12.86 -21.00 -2.66
C TYR A 234 11.96 -19.82 -3.06
N GLU A 235 12.54 -18.69 -3.47
CA GLU A 235 11.77 -17.57 -4.02
C GLU A 235 10.88 -18.03 -5.20
N GLN A 236 11.45 -18.75 -6.18
CA GLN A 236 10.68 -19.24 -7.32
C GLN A 236 9.54 -20.17 -6.89
N SER A 237 9.77 -21.04 -5.92
CA SER A 237 8.71 -21.90 -5.39
C SER A 237 7.58 -21.11 -4.71
N LEU A 238 7.90 -20.00 -4.05
CA LEU A 238 6.89 -19.08 -3.46
C LEU A 238 6.11 -18.34 -4.55
N ILE A 239 6.80 -17.92 -5.62
CA ILE A 239 6.18 -17.25 -6.77
C ILE A 239 5.19 -18.21 -7.47
N GLU A 240 5.56 -19.47 -7.71
CA GLU A 240 4.68 -20.48 -8.29
C GLU A 240 3.45 -20.74 -7.43
N ARG A 241 3.63 -20.93 -6.12
CA ARG A 241 2.52 -21.10 -5.16
C ARG A 241 1.59 -19.89 -5.12
N ALA A 242 2.14 -18.67 -5.17
CA ALA A 242 1.34 -17.46 -5.23
C ALA A 242 0.58 -17.36 -6.55
N ARG A 243 1.19 -17.72 -7.68
CA ARG A 243 0.55 -17.77 -9.00
C ARG A 243 -0.65 -18.71 -8.98
N GLU A 244 -0.49 -19.94 -8.50
CA GLU A 244 -1.58 -20.91 -8.36
C GLU A 244 -2.71 -20.37 -7.48
N TRP A 245 -2.37 -19.66 -6.40
CA TRP A 245 -3.35 -19.04 -5.51
C TRP A 245 -4.12 -17.93 -6.23
N ILE A 246 -3.42 -17.07 -6.99
CA ILE A 246 -4.02 -15.99 -7.78
C ILE A 246 -4.90 -16.55 -8.89
N GLU A 247 -4.46 -17.59 -9.62
CA GLU A 247 -5.23 -18.25 -10.68
C GLU A 247 -6.60 -18.72 -10.17
N LYS A 248 -6.64 -19.39 -9.02
CA LYS A 248 -7.91 -19.80 -8.39
C LYS A 248 -8.82 -18.64 -8.02
N LYS A 249 -8.26 -17.51 -7.62
CA LYS A 249 -9.04 -16.30 -7.25
C LYS A 249 -9.46 -15.49 -8.47
N ALA A 250 -8.71 -15.54 -9.54
CA ALA A 250 -8.98 -14.86 -10.80
C ALA A 250 -10.28 -15.32 -11.48
N GLU A 251 -10.76 -16.54 -11.18
CA GLU A 251 -12.06 -17.03 -11.66
C GLU A 251 -13.24 -16.10 -11.26
N THR A 252 -13.10 -15.40 -10.14
CA THR A 252 -14.15 -14.51 -9.60
C THR A 252 -13.68 -13.05 -9.42
N SER A 253 -12.43 -12.74 -9.78
CA SER A 253 -11.84 -11.41 -9.65
C SER A 253 -11.25 -10.93 -10.97
N PRO A 254 -11.95 -10.04 -11.70
CA PRO A 254 -11.43 -9.49 -12.96
C PRO A 254 -10.08 -8.79 -12.83
N GLY A 255 -9.81 -8.13 -11.69
CA GLY A 255 -8.53 -7.48 -11.43
C GLY A 255 -7.37 -8.49 -11.35
N LEU A 256 -7.56 -9.61 -10.65
CA LEU A 256 -6.56 -10.66 -10.58
C LEU A 256 -6.37 -11.38 -11.93
N ALA A 257 -7.44 -11.52 -12.73
CA ALA A 257 -7.33 -12.05 -14.09
C ALA A 257 -6.49 -11.12 -14.98
N ARG A 258 -6.69 -9.79 -14.91
CA ARG A 258 -5.83 -8.81 -15.62
C ARG A 258 -4.38 -8.86 -15.13
N TYR A 259 -4.17 -8.98 -13.82
CA TYR A 259 -2.83 -9.10 -13.25
C TYR A 259 -2.09 -10.32 -13.79
N LEU A 260 -2.75 -11.48 -13.87
CA LEU A 260 -2.18 -12.70 -14.48
C LEU A 260 -1.91 -12.55 -15.98
N ALA A 261 -2.79 -11.87 -16.71
CA ALA A 261 -2.60 -11.64 -18.15
C ALA A 261 -1.36 -10.76 -18.44
N ALA A 262 -0.99 -9.89 -17.51
CA ALA A 262 0.21 -9.04 -17.57
C ALA A 262 1.45 -9.68 -16.91
N TRP A 263 1.30 -10.89 -16.36
CA TRP A 263 2.40 -11.60 -15.67
C TRP A 263 3.56 -11.88 -16.60
N GLY A 264 4.75 -11.45 -16.22
CA GLY A 264 6.00 -11.80 -16.88
C GLY A 264 6.84 -12.76 -16.04
N ASP A 265 7.74 -13.46 -16.70
CA ASP A 265 8.68 -14.38 -16.05
C ASP A 265 10.07 -13.74 -15.99
N TRP A 266 10.64 -13.75 -14.79
CA TRP A 266 12.03 -13.39 -14.62
C TRP A 266 12.92 -14.51 -15.16
N GLN A 267 13.88 -14.14 -16.02
CA GLN A 267 14.86 -15.09 -16.57
C GLN A 267 16.13 -15.07 -15.73
N SER A 268 16.53 -16.22 -15.22
CA SER A 268 17.81 -16.33 -14.52
C SER A 268 18.96 -16.12 -15.53
N PRO A 269 19.91 -15.23 -15.24
CA PRO A 269 21.09 -15.05 -16.09
C PRO A 269 22.18 -16.12 -15.85
N TRP A 270 21.97 -17.00 -14.86
CA TRP A 270 22.91 -18.06 -14.44
C TRP A 270 22.54 -19.44 -14.94
#